data_098114eac5ee22538efefff7f101d567
#
_entry.id   098114eac5ee22538efefff7f101d567
#
_cell.length_a   1.000
_cell.length_b   1.000
_cell.length_c   1.000
_cell.angle_alpha   90.00
_cell.angle_beta   90.00
_cell.angle_gamma   90.00
#
_symmetry.space_group_name_H-M   'P 1'
#
loop_
_entity.id
_entity.type
_entity.pdbx_description
1 polymer ?
#
loop_
_entity_poly.entity_id
_entity_poly.type
_entity_poly.pdbx_seq_one_letter_code
_entity_poly.pdbx_strand_id
1 'polypeptide(L)'
;MAKVVMYLSTKNDAFERAEVHFRVTAGVGHQYRVKSTVKIPRKAFDDKRGIVVPRIASEEQRELLRAKKRLSEMATLLYEVASSASPGALSKEMLVSALDKYLHPDKKEVGGERRLVDAVREYPIEKRLSEERVHNFAAKARLLERYEIYRGRVVRLADVTVEELKELQYFIENEHTLLNNPAYAEAYTQVERSRIPQRRGRNTVVGILDMIRTVLKRCFEQGEVATYAFATFSVGEEHYGTPYYITIDERNIIYGTDMGALNVQRDIFVFQCLIGCRVGDLMRLTRRNLINGAIHYVPRKTKEGRPITVRVPLNDTAREIVERYADEERESLLPFISSQKYNVAIKRIFTLAGITRQVTIINPTTGEEEQRPINEIASSHLARRTFIGNLYKKVKDPNLIGALSGHKEGSRAFARYRDIDDDIRKELVDMLK
;
A
#
# COMPACT_ATOMS: atom_id res chain seq x y z
N MET A 1 -14.23 -17.76 33.65
CA MET A 1 -13.84 -16.61 34.50
C MET A 1 -12.71 -15.86 33.80
N ALA A 2 -12.74 -14.54 33.86
CA ALA A 2 -11.63 -13.72 33.39
C ALA A 2 -10.44 -13.83 34.37
N LYS A 3 -9.21 -13.77 33.82
CA LYS A 3 -7.98 -13.77 34.62
C LYS A 3 -7.00 -12.76 34.00
N VAL A 4 -6.39 -11.94 34.85
CA VAL A 4 -5.35 -10.99 34.44
C VAL A 4 -4.05 -11.32 35.16
N VAL A 5 -2.97 -11.50 34.42
CA VAL A 5 -1.66 -11.83 34.95
C VAL A 5 -0.63 -10.82 34.41
N MET A 6 0.17 -10.26 35.30
CA MET A 6 1.30 -9.40 34.94
C MET A 6 2.55 -10.26 34.62
N TYR A 7 3.32 -9.83 33.64
CA TYR A 7 4.62 -10.44 33.31
C TYR A 7 5.55 -9.40 32.68
N LEU A 8 6.86 -9.62 32.76
CA LEU A 8 7.83 -8.76 32.11
C LEU A 8 7.94 -9.07 30.63
N SER A 9 8.13 -8.04 29.80
CA SER A 9 8.47 -8.19 28.41
C SER A 9 9.85 -8.84 28.25
N THR A 10 9.94 -9.90 27.45
CA THR A 10 11.21 -10.58 27.11
C THR A 10 11.93 -9.91 25.93
N LYS A 11 11.34 -8.91 25.29
CA LYS A 11 12.02 -8.16 24.23
C LYS A 11 13.11 -7.30 24.84
N ASN A 12 14.34 -7.46 24.38
CA ASN A 12 15.56 -6.76 24.81
C ASN A 12 15.97 -7.08 26.27
N ASP A 13 16.36 -8.33 26.53
CA ASP A 13 16.86 -8.76 27.84
C ASP A 13 18.16 -8.05 28.28
N ALA A 14 18.81 -7.30 27.39
CA ALA A 14 20.00 -6.51 27.68
C ALA A 14 19.75 -5.23 28.51
N PHE A 15 18.48 -4.80 28.68
CA PHE A 15 18.18 -3.59 29.44
C PHE A 15 17.87 -3.89 30.91
N GLU A 16 18.40 -3.10 31.81
CA GLU A 16 18.13 -3.19 33.25
C GLU A 16 16.64 -3.01 33.62
N ARG A 17 15.90 -2.27 32.80
CA ARG A 17 14.46 -2.01 32.98
C ARG A 17 13.66 -2.67 31.88
N ALA A 18 12.53 -3.29 32.26
CA ALA A 18 11.61 -3.91 31.34
C ALA A 18 10.20 -3.39 31.51
N GLU A 19 9.43 -3.40 30.42
CA GLU A 19 8.03 -3.05 30.44
C GLU A 19 7.20 -4.21 31.04
N VAL A 20 6.28 -3.88 31.93
CA VAL A 20 5.30 -4.84 32.46
C VAL A 20 4.14 -4.97 31.45
N HIS A 21 3.79 -6.18 31.09
CA HIS A 21 2.67 -6.49 30.24
C HIS A 21 1.59 -7.23 31.01
N PHE A 22 0.36 -7.14 30.52
CA PHE A 22 -0.78 -7.91 31.00
C PHE A 22 -1.12 -9.04 30.05
N ARG A 23 -1.40 -10.21 30.63
CA ARG A 23 -2.03 -11.34 29.96
C ARG A 23 -3.43 -11.47 30.47
N VAL A 24 -4.42 -11.18 29.63
CA VAL A 24 -5.84 -11.26 29.95
C VAL A 24 -6.39 -12.52 29.32
N THR A 25 -6.97 -13.41 30.10
CA THR A 25 -7.62 -14.63 29.65
C THR A 25 -9.11 -14.53 29.93
N ALA A 26 -9.96 -14.78 28.92
CA ALA A 26 -11.41 -14.75 29.06
C ALA A 26 -12.00 -15.98 28.33
N GLY A 27 -12.54 -16.91 29.09
CA GLY A 27 -13.09 -18.15 28.55
C GLY A 27 -12.02 -19.17 28.08
N VAL A 28 -12.45 -20.21 27.38
CA VAL A 28 -11.57 -21.24 26.85
C VAL A 28 -10.99 -20.75 25.51
N GLY A 29 -9.66 -20.64 25.43
CA GLY A 29 -8.93 -20.36 24.18
C GLY A 29 -8.67 -18.90 23.86
N HIS A 30 -9.23 -17.92 24.56
CA HIS A 30 -9.02 -16.50 24.28
C HIS A 30 -8.02 -15.87 25.25
N GLN A 31 -6.84 -15.54 24.74
CA GLN A 31 -5.77 -14.91 25.50
C GLN A 31 -5.26 -13.66 24.78
N TYR A 32 -5.30 -12.52 25.47
CA TYR A 32 -4.85 -11.23 24.96
C TYR A 32 -3.62 -10.74 25.70
N ARG A 33 -2.68 -10.12 25.00
CA ARG A 33 -1.49 -9.48 25.56
C ARG A 33 -1.59 -7.98 25.38
N VAL A 34 -1.55 -7.24 26.50
CA VAL A 34 -1.68 -5.78 26.52
C VAL A 34 -0.47 -5.15 27.22
N LYS A 35 0.05 -4.07 26.69
CA LYS A 35 1.19 -3.33 27.24
C LYS A 35 0.72 -2.34 28.29
N SER A 36 1.47 -2.19 29.40
CA SER A 36 1.14 -1.22 30.45
C SER A 36 1.80 0.15 30.24
N THR A 37 2.79 0.26 29.36
CA THR A 37 3.70 1.42 29.25
C THR A 37 4.58 1.68 30.48
N VAL A 38 4.40 0.94 31.57
CA VAL A 38 5.17 1.09 32.82
C VAL A 38 6.43 0.23 32.76
N LYS A 39 7.60 0.86 32.94
CA LYS A 39 8.90 0.18 32.97
C LYS A 39 9.43 0.15 34.40
N ILE A 40 9.86 -1.01 34.84
CA ILE A 40 10.48 -1.21 36.16
C ILE A 40 11.83 -1.93 36.03
N PRO A 41 12.74 -1.83 37.03
CA PRO A 41 13.94 -2.65 37.08
C PRO A 41 13.56 -4.14 37.08
N ARG A 42 14.25 -4.96 36.28
CA ARG A 42 13.97 -6.41 36.19
C ARG A 42 14.07 -7.12 37.51
N LYS A 43 15.07 -6.75 38.34
CA LYS A 43 15.29 -7.29 39.70
C LYS A 43 14.12 -7.04 40.65
N ALA A 44 13.26 -6.07 40.35
CA ALA A 44 12.08 -5.71 41.15
C ALA A 44 10.82 -6.45 40.75
N PHE A 45 10.89 -7.48 39.90
CA PHE A 45 9.74 -8.27 39.50
C PHE A 45 9.95 -9.75 39.80
N ASP A 46 8.98 -10.37 40.40
CA ASP A 46 8.90 -11.80 40.68
C ASP A 46 7.66 -12.40 40.00
N ASP A 47 7.81 -13.48 39.26
CA ASP A 47 6.72 -14.06 38.45
C ASP A 47 5.53 -14.55 39.31
N LYS A 48 5.75 -14.88 40.58
CA LYS A 48 4.70 -15.33 41.50
C LYS A 48 4.13 -14.20 42.37
N ARG A 49 4.98 -13.25 42.78
CA ARG A 49 4.63 -12.16 43.70
C ARG A 49 4.37 -10.81 43.01
N GLY A 50 4.67 -10.71 41.72
CA GLY A 50 4.61 -9.46 40.97
C GLY A 50 5.70 -8.49 41.39
N ILE A 51 5.40 -7.21 41.56
CA ILE A 51 6.39 -6.20 41.93
C ILE A 51 6.81 -6.35 43.37
N VAL A 52 8.09 -6.60 43.57
CA VAL A 52 8.74 -6.66 44.91
C VAL A 52 9.29 -5.27 45.27
N VAL A 53 8.79 -4.70 46.34
CA VAL A 53 9.19 -3.37 46.79
C VAL A 53 10.18 -3.51 47.97
N PRO A 54 11.33 -2.85 47.94
CA PRO A 54 12.29 -2.85 49.04
C PRO A 54 11.68 -2.30 50.34
N ARG A 55 12.14 -2.80 51.50
CA ARG A 55 11.66 -2.34 52.82
C ARG A 55 12.30 -1.03 53.27
N ILE A 56 13.44 -0.65 52.71
CA ILE A 56 14.18 0.55 53.09
C ILE A 56 13.63 1.74 52.31
N ALA A 57 13.33 2.83 53.01
CA ALA A 57 12.84 4.07 52.39
C ALA A 57 13.92 4.66 51.43
N SER A 58 13.62 4.63 50.16
CA SER A 58 14.51 5.13 49.09
C SER A 58 13.65 5.72 47.95
N GLU A 59 14.28 6.42 47.06
CA GLU A 59 13.62 6.93 45.86
C GLU A 59 13.13 5.76 44.97
N GLU A 60 13.94 4.69 44.86
CA GLU A 60 13.53 3.45 44.17
C GLU A 60 12.31 2.81 44.79
N GLN A 61 12.22 2.79 46.12
CA GLN A 61 11.04 2.28 46.81
C GLN A 61 9.79 3.09 46.47
N ARG A 62 9.86 4.43 46.46
CA ARG A 62 8.73 5.31 46.13
C ARG A 62 8.28 5.12 44.70
N GLU A 63 9.25 5.00 43.76
CA GLU A 63 8.94 4.73 42.35
C GLU A 63 8.23 3.38 42.19
N LEU A 64 8.75 2.31 42.79
CA LEU A 64 8.15 0.99 42.73
C LEU A 64 6.75 0.90 43.39
N LEU A 65 6.54 1.63 44.44
CA LEU A 65 5.19 1.73 45.09
C LEU A 65 4.19 2.40 44.15
N ARG A 66 4.59 3.50 43.50
CA ARG A 66 3.74 4.18 42.49
C ARG A 66 3.44 3.25 41.30
N ALA A 67 4.47 2.58 40.78
CA ALA A 67 4.34 1.63 39.69
C ALA A 67 3.41 0.46 40.06
N LYS A 68 3.58 -0.10 41.26
CA LYS A 68 2.74 -1.19 41.76
C LYS A 68 1.26 -0.77 41.90
N LYS A 69 1.01 0.41 42.46
CA LYS A 69 -0.35 0.96 42.57
C LYS A 69 -0.98 1.10 41.19
N ARG A 70 -0.29 1.78 40.26
CA ARG A 70 -0.76 2.04 38.89
C ARG A 70 -1.05 0.75 38.12
N LEU A 71 -0.15 -0.24 38.20
CA LEU A 71 -0.34 -1.53 37.56
C LEU A 71 -1.46 -2.35 38.16
N SER A 72 -1.70 -2.27 39.49
CA SER A 72 -2.84 -2.91 40.13
C SER A 72 -4.18 -2.31 39.66
N GLU A 73 -4.26 -0.98 39.57
CA GLU A 73 -5.46 -0.29 39.06
C GLU A 73 -5.74 -0.67 37.60
N MET A 74 -4.70 -0.74 36.74
CA MET A 74 -4.81 -1.22 35.36
C MET A 74 -5.28 -2.69 35.28
N ALA A 75 -4.75 -3.56 36.15
CA ALA A 75 -5.15 -4.97 36.17
C ALA A 75 -6.62 -5.13 36.58
N THR A 76 -7.09 -4.34 37.55
CA THR A 76 -8.50 -4.33 37.97
C THR A 76 -9.40 -3.87 36.83
N LEU A 77 -9.04 -2.77 36.16
CA LEU A 77 -9.78 -2.27 34.99
C LEU A 77 -9.89 -3.33 33.89
N LEU A 78 -8.75 -3.96 33.53
CA LEU A 78 -8.73 -5.02 32.52
C LEU A 78 -9.58 -6.22 32.92
N TYR A 79 -9.62 -6.56 34.22
CA TYR A 79 -10.45 -7.64 34.74
C TYR A 79 -11.94 -7.29 34.63
N GLU A 80 -12.33 -6.07 34.96
CA GLU A 80 -13.72 -5.57 34.88
C GLU A 80 -14.19 -5.60 33.40
N VAL A 81 -13.40 -5.06 32.48
CA VAL A 81 -13.70 -5.09 31.03
C VAL A 81 -13.83 -6.51 30.51
N ALA A 82 -12.93 -7.40 30.92
CA ALA A 82 -12.96 -8.79 30.49
C ALA A 82 -14.12 -9.60 31.09
N SER A 83 -14.58 -9.21 32.28
CA SER A 83 -15.67 -9.87 32.99
C SER A 83 -17.06 -9.38 32.55
N SER A 84 -17.16 -8.12 32.10
CA SER A 84 -18.41 -7.53 31.61
C SER A 84 -18.70 -7.82 30.13
N ALA A 85 -17.69 -8.23 29.38
CA ALA A 85 -17.87 -8.59 27.98
C ALA A 85 -18.66 -9.89 27.80
N SER A 86 -19.63 -9.90 26.89
CA SER A 86 -20.34 -11.12 26.51
C SER A 86 -19.36 -12.18 25.95
N PRO A 87 -19.66 -13.48 26.10
CA PRO A 87 -18.81 -14.53 25.55
C PRO A 87 -18.55 -14.33 24.04
N GLY A 88 -17.28 -14.22 23.65
CA GLY A 88 -16.87 -13.99 22.27
C GLY A 88 -16.82 -12.52 21.82
N ALA A 89 -17.31 -11.56 22.60
CA ALA A 89 -17.28 -10.12 22.26
C ALA A 89 -16.00 -9.42 22.74
N LEU A 90 -15.21 -10.00 23.65
CA LEU A 90 -13.96 -9.41 24.11
C LEU A 90 -12.93 -9.38 23.00
N SER A 91 -12.38 -8.20 22.72
CA SER A 91 -11.29 -8.01 21.77
C SER A 91 -10.08 -7.36 22.45
N LYS A 92 -8.90 -7.49 21.81
CA LYS A 92 -7.68 -6.82 22.29
C LYS A 92 -7.83 -5.30 22.27
N GLU A 93 -8.54 -4.79 21.29
CA GLU A 93 -8.79 -3.37 21.08
C GLU A 93 -9.62 -2.77 22.23
N MET A 94 -10.62 -3.49 22.73
CA MET A 94 -11.40 -3.07 23.92
C MET A 94 -10.51 -2.91 25.15
N LEU A 95 -9.60 -3.86 25.38
CA LEU A 95 -8.68 -3.83 26.50
C LEU A 95 -7.67 -2.67 26.39
N VAL A 96 -7.14 -2.45 25.18
CA VAL A 96 -6.22 -1.33 24.90
C VAL A 96 -6.92 0.02 25.05
N SER A 97 -8.15 0.16 24.54
CA SER A 97 -8.95 1.38 24.67
C SER A 97 -9.27 1.72 26.13
N ALA A 98 -9.63 0.71 26.94
CA ALA A 98 -9.86 0.90 28.35
C ALA A 98 -8.61 1.40 29.11
N LEU A 99 -7.43 0.84 28.79
CA LEU A 99 -6.18 1.31 29.36
C LEU A 99 -5.80 2.72 28.88
N ASP A 100 -6.04 3.05 27.61
CA ASP A 100 -5.74 4.39 27.08
C ASP A 100 -6.61 5.46 27.78
N LYS A 101 -7.90 5.18 28.02
CA LYS A 101 -8.78 6.05 28.80
C LYS A 101 -8.29 6.24 30.25
N TYR A 102 -7.81 5.18 30.88
CA TYR A 102 -7.26 5.24 32.23
C TYR A 102 -5.94 6.04 32.28
N LEU A 103 -5.07 5.85 31.30
CA LEU A 103 -3.78 6.52 31.23
C LEU A 103 -3.88 8.00 30.90
N HIS A 104 -4.92 8.39 30.20
CA HIS A 104 -5.16 9.74 29.68
C HIS A 104 -6.57 10.22 30.00
N PRO A 105 -6.94 10.38 31.30
CA PRO A 105 -8.29 10.78 31.70
C PRO A 105 -8.68 12.18 31.19
N ASP A 106 -7.72 13.06 30.98
CA ASP A 106 -7.93 14.40 30.43
C ASP A 106 -7.98 14.45 28.90
N LYS A 107 -7.78 13.30 28.26
CA LYS A 107 -8.03 13.16 26.83
C LYS A 107 -9.53 13.33 26.64
N LYS A 108 -9.98 14.60 26.43
CA LYS A 108 -11.36 14.86 26.02
C LYS A 108 -11.72 13.79 25.00
N GLU A 109 -12.92 13.25 25.06
CA GLU A 109 -13.55 12.54 23.97
C GLU A 109 -13.69 13.55 22.80
N VAL A 110 -12.52 13.92 22.24
CA VAL A 110 -12.41 14.81 21.09
C VAL A 110 -12.61 13.91 19.91
N GLY A 111 -13.78 13.96 19.33
CA GLY A 111 -13.85 13.44 18.00
C GLY A 111 -14.98 12.51 17.69
N GLY A 112 -16.08 12.53 18.25
CA GLY A 112 -17.27 11.94 17.65
C GLY A 112 -17.80 12.81 16.52
N GLU A 113 -17.52 14.11 16.52
CA GLU A 113 -18.16 15.08 15.63
C GLU A 113 -17.40 15.37 14.33
N ARG A 114 -16.10 15.08 14.25
CA ARG A 114 -15.31 15.35 13.04
C ARG A 114 -15.85 14.52 11.86
N ARG A 115 -16.08 15.18 10.74
CA ARG A 115 -16.57 14.57 9.52
C ARG A 115 -15.50 13.67 8.88
N LEU A 116 -15.87 12.48 8.42
CA LEU A 116 -14.96 11.55 7.75
C LEU A 116 -14.30 12.18 6.51
N VAL A 117 -15.05 12.95 5.74
CA VAL A 117 -14.54 13.67 4.55
C VAL A 117 -13.38 14.59 4.91
N ASP A 118 -13.50 15.36 6.01
CA ASP A 118 -12.48 16.31 6.43
C ASP A 118 -11.22 15.58 6.91
N ALA A 119 -11.37 14.51 7.66
CA ALA A 119 -10.25 13.67 8.07
C ALA A 119 -9.48 13.10 6.85
N VAL A 120 -10.18 12.69 5.79
CA VAL A 120 -9.58 12.20 4.55
C VAL A 120 -8.86 13.33 3.79
N ARG A 121 -9.40 14.56 3.78
CA ARG A 121 -8.76 15.72 3.12
C ARG A 121 -7.51 16.18 3.83
N GLU A 122 -7.53 16.21 5.15
CA GLU A 122 -6.46 16.75 5.99
C GLU A 122 -5.29 15.77 6.14
N TYR A 123 -5.57 14.46 6.12
CA TYR A 123 -4.55 13.41 6.30
C TYR A 123 -3.30 13.59 5.43
N PRO A 124 -3.39 13.81 4.10
CA PRO A 124 -2.21 13.96 3.26
C PRO A 124 -1.42 15.24 3.54
N ILE A 125 -2.08 16.29 4.02
CA ILE A 125 -1.45 17.57 4.39
C ILE A 125 -0.66 17.39 5.68
N GLU A 126 -1.28 16.81 6.71
CA GLU A 126 -0.64 16.52 7.99
C GLU A 126 0.57 15.58 7.85
N LYS A 127 0.48 14.59 6.96
CA LYS A 127 1.56 13.65 6.65
C LYS A 127 2.57 14.19 5.63
N ARG A 128 2.39 15.41 5.15
CA ARG A 128 3.25 16.06 4.14
C ARG A 128 3.48 15.14 2.93
N LEU A 129 2.41 14.54 2.43
CA LEU A 129 2.49 13.65 1.27
C LEU A 129 2.74 14.44 -0.01
N SER A 130 3.17 13.75 -1.08
CA SER A 130 3.37 14.37 -2.39
C SER A 130 2.07 14.94 -2.96
N GLU A 131 2.17 15.96 -3.81
CA GLU A 131 1.02 16.60 -4.48
C GLU A 131 0.10 15.59 -5.17
N GLU A 132 0.68 14.59 -5.84
CA GLU A 132 -0.07 13.52 -6.50
C GLU A 132 -0.94 12.74 -5.49
N ARG A 133 -0.39 12.49 -4.30
CA ARG A 133 -1.15 11.83 -3.22
C ARG A 133 -2.22 12.75 -2.66
N VAL A 134 -1.94 14.04 -2.47
CA VAL A 134 -2.95 15.04 -2.06
C VAL A 134 -4.12 15.04 -3.03
N HIS A 135 -3.88 15.09 -4.33
CA HIS A 135 -4.92 15.01 -5.36
C HIS A 135 -5.71 13.70 -5.30
N ASN A 136 -5.02 12.59 -5.02
CA ASN A 136 -5.68 11.29 -4.90
C ASN A 136 -6.61 11.23 -3.67
N PHE A 137 -6.17 11.74 -2.52
CA PHE A 137 -7.03 11.85 -1.32
C PHE A 137 -8.20 12.80 -1.55
N ALA A 138 -7.99 13.95 -2.20
CA ALA A 138 -9.08 14.87 -2.55
C ALA A 138 -10.14 14.22 -3.45
N ALA A 139 -9.74 13.34 -4.38
CA ALA A 139 -10.69 12.58 -5.20
C ALA A 139 -11.52 11.60 -4.36
N LYS A 140 -10.94 11.00 -3.30
CA LYS A 140 -11.68 10.12 -2.38
C LYS A 140 -12.57 10.91 -1.42
N ALA A 141 -12.14 12.10 -1.00
CA ALA A 141 -12.99 13.00 -0.23
C ALA A 141 -14.27 13.37 -1.01
N ARG A 142 -14.14 13.71 -2.31
CA ARG A 142 -15.31 13.95 -3.17
C ARG A 142 -16.21 12.70 -3.34
N LEU A 143 -15.64 11.51 -3.35
CA LEU A 143 -16.43 10.28 -3.34
C LEU A 143 -17.22 10.15 -2.04
N LEU A 144 -16.61 10.45 -0.89
CA LEU A 144 -17.29 10.42 0.40
C LEU A 144 -18.36 11.49 0.52
N GLU A 145 -18.18 12.68 -0.08
CA GLU A 145 -19.25 13.70 -0.16
C GLU A 145 -20.45 13.18 -0.94
N ARG A 146 -20.24 12.48 -2.05
CA ARG A 146 -21.34 11.84 -2.79
C ARG A 146 -21.98 10.70 -1.99
N TYR A 147 -21.20 9.97 -1.19
CA TYR A 147 -21.71 8.97 -0.28
C TYR A 147 -22.63 9.58 0.78
N GLU A 148 -22.28 10.74 1.36
CA GLU A 148 -23.13 11.46 2.30
C GLU A 148 -24.46 11.92 1.66
N ILE A 149 -24.42 12.37 0.40
CA ILE A 149 -25.63 12.68 -0.37
C ILE A 149 -26.51 11.41 -0.51
N TYR A 150 -25.91 10.29 -0.88
CA TYR A 150 -26.60 9.00 -0.96
C TYR A 150 -27.22 8.59 0.38
N ARG A 151 -26.51 8.79 1.48
CA ARG A 151 -26.98 8.46 2.84
C ARG A 151 -27.98 9.47 3.39
N GLY A 152 -28.13 10.64 2.79
CA GLY A 152 -28.95 11.74 3.29
C GLY A 152 -28.47 12.31 4.63
N ARG A 153 -27.21 12.07 5.01
CA ARG A 153 -26.62 12.54 6.27
C ARG A 153 -25.10 12.72 6.18
N VAL A 154 -24.56 13.57 7.03
CA VAL A 154 -23.12 13.68 7.25
C VAL A 154 -22.62 12.42 7.96
N VAL A 155 -21.48 11.88 7.51
CA VAL A 155 -20.82 10.72 8.14
C VAL A 155 -19.67 11.22 9.00
N ARG A 156 -19.83 11.10 10.31
CA ARG A 156 -18.82 11.43 11.30
C ARG A 156 -17.89 10.25 11.55
N LEU A 157 -16.71 10.52 12.10
CA LEU A 157 -15.76 9.45 12.45
C LEU A 157 -16.36 8.43 13.44
N ALA A 158 -17.20 8.89 14.37
CA ALA A 158 -17.89 8.01 15.33
C ALA A 158 -18.94 7.11 14.67
N ASP A 159 -19.49 7.52 13.53
CA ASP A 159 -20.53 6.76 12.83
C ASP A 159 -19.95 5.57 12.03
N VAL A 160 -18.60 5.51 11.88
CA VAL A 160 -17.96 4.50 11.03
C VAL A 160 -17.90 3.16 11.77
N THR A 161 -19.01 2.45 11.76
CA THR A 161 -19.14 1.06 12.22
C THR A 161 -18.82 0.08 11.10
N VAL A 162 -18.83 -1.21 11.41
CA VAL A 162 -18.71 -2.28 10.39
C VAL A 162 -19.87 -2.22 9.39
N GLU A 163 -21.06 -1.93 9.85
CA GLU A 163 -22.27 -1.78 9.03
C GLU A 163 -22.13 -0.58 8.10
N GLU A 164 -21.63 0.56 8.60
CA GLU A 164 -21.39 1.73 7.75
C GLU A 164 -20.29 1.47 6.70
N LEU A 165 -19.26 0.67 7.02
CA LEU A 165 -18.24 0.26 6.05
C LEU A 165 -18.80 -0.67 4.97
N LYS A 166 -19.75 -1.56 5.29
CA LYS A 166 -20.45 -2.39 4.30
C LYS A 166 -21.30 -1.54 3.36
N GLU A 167 -22.04 -0.57 3.89
CA GLU A 167 -22.83 0.36 3.10
C GLU A 167 -21.94 1.23 2.19
N LEU A 168 -20.82 1.70 2.73
CA LEU A 168 -19.84 2.44 1.93
C LEU A 168 -19.23 1.59 0.82
N GLN A 169 -18.89 0.33 1.10
CA GLN A 169 -18.41 -0.60 0.08
C GLN A 169 -19.47 -0.82 -1.00
N TYR A 170 -20.71 -1.09 -0.62
CA TYR A 170 -21.83 -1.24 -1.54
C TYR A 170 -22.00 0.00 -2.43
N PHE A 171 -21.96 1.20 -1.84
CA PHE A 171 -22.01 2.45 -2.58
C PHE A 171 -20.84 2.58 -3.58
N ILE A 172 -19.61 2.29 -3.15
CA ILE A 172 -18.43 2.37 -4.03
C ILE A 172 -18.56 1.45 -5.24
N GLU A 173 -19.09 0.25 -5.04
CA GLU A 173 -19.29 -0.77 -6.09
C GLU A 173 -20.40 -0.39 -7.06
N ASN A 174 -21.48 0.21 -6.56
CA ASN A 174 -22.73 0.41 -7.30
C ASN A 174 -23.03 1.88 -7.65
N GLU A 175 -22.19 2.85 -7.28
CA GLU A 175 -22.45 4.28 -7.50
C GLU A 175 -22.85 4.60 -8.96
N HIS A 176 -22.26 3.90 -9.93
CA HIS A 176 -22.54 4.10 -11.35
C HIS A 176 -24.00 3.80 -11.74
N THR A 177 -24.72 2.96 -10.98
CA THR A 177 -26.14 2.64 -11.23
C THR A 177 -27.09 3.64 -10.57
N LEU A 178 -26.61 4.34 -9.52
CA LEU A 178 -27.43 5.29 -8.76
C LEU A 178 -27.79 6.52 -9.57
N LEU A 179 -27.04 6.86 -10.60
CA LEU A 179 -27.36 7.97 -11.52
C LEU A 179 -28.67 7.78 -12.29
N ASN A 180 -29.20 6.57 -12.33
CA ASN A 180 -30.53 6.29 -12.86
C ASN A 180 -31.64 6.81 -11.92
N ASN A 181 -31.33 7.15 -10.66
CA ASN A 181 -32.24 7.81 -9.73
C ASN A 181 -32.14 9.34 -9.89
N PRO A 182 -33.24 10.03 -10.33
CA PRO A 182 -33.20 11.48 -10.57
C PRO A 182 -32.75 12.29 -9.32
N ALA A 183 -33.23 11.92 -8.14
CA ALA A 183 -32.88 12.63 -6.90
C ALA A 183 -31.38 12.56 -6.60
N TYR A 184 -30.72 11.42 -6.80
CA TYR A 184 -29.28 11.31 -6.64
C TYR A 184 -28.52 12.03 -7.77
N ALA A 185 -28.99 11.94 -9.01
CA ALA A 185 -28.38 12.61 -10.15
C ALA A 185 -28.37 14.14 -9.99
N GLU A 186 -29.46 14.72 -9.46
CA GLU A 186 -29.53 16.14 -9.12
C GLU A 186 -28.55 16.51 -8.00
N ALA A 187 -28.58 15.79 -6.90
CA ALA A 187 -27.69 16.01 -5.75
C ALA A 187 -26.20 15.83 -6.10
N TYR A 188 -25.87 14.92 -7.02
CA TYR A 188 -24.52 14.67 -7.50
C TYR A 188 -23.83 15.92 -8.06
N THR A 189 -24.58 16.81 -8.72
CA THR A 189 -24.05 18.05 -9.29
C THR A 189 -23.52 19.02 -8.24
N GLN A 190 -23.93 18.87 -6.98
CA GLN A 190 -23.49 19.72 -5.88
C GLN A 190 -22.05 19.45 -5.45
N VAL A 191 -21.45 18.32 -5.84
CA VAL A 191 -20.08 17.97 -5.49
C VAL A 191 -19.11 18.52 -6.52
N GLU A 192 -18.28 19.48 -6.09
CA GLU A 192 -17.31 20.18 -6.95
C GLU A 192 -16.37 19.19 -7.67
N ARG A 193 -16.15 19.40 -8.96
CA ARG A 193 -15.23 18.63 -9.82
C ARG A 193 -15.48 17.12 -9.84
N SER A 194 -16.66 16.70 -9.48
CA SER A 194 -17.04 15.31 -9.61
C SER A 194 -17.21 14.90 -11.08
N ARG A 195 -16.70 13.72 -11.42
CA ARG A 195 -16.90 13.10 -12.73
C ARG A 195 -18.01 12.05 -12.63
N ILE A 196 -18.70 11.81 -13.72
CA ILE A 196 -19.70 10.74 -13.79
C ILE A 196 -19.07 9.42 -13.33
N PRO A 197 -19.62 8.79 -12.29
CA PRO A 197 -19.07 7.53 -11.78
C PRO A 197 -19.14 6.44 -12.84
N GLN A 198 -18.05 5.71 -12.99
CA GLN A 198 -18.00 4.51 -13.82
C GLN A 198 -17.95 3.29 -12.90
N ARG A 199 -18.38 2.13 -13.42
CA ARG A 199 -18.23 0.86 -12.70
C ARG A 199 -16.77 0.69 -12.25
N ARG A 200 -16.55 0.40 -10.97
CA ARG A 200 -15.22 0.17 -10.41
C ARG A 200 -14.95 -1.30 -10.30
N GLY A 201 -13.76 -1.69 -10.70
CA GLY A 201 -13.30 -3.05 -10.44
C GLY A 201 -12.80 -3.24 -9.01
N ARG A 202 -12.70 -4.50 -8.60
CA ARG A 202 -12.33 -4.95 -7.25
C ARG A 202 -11.10 -4.21 -6.68
N ASN A 203 -10.00 -4.16 -7.44
CA ASN A 203 -8.77 -3.53 -6.96
C ASN A 203 -8.94 -2.02 -6.68
N THR A 204 -9.81 -1.35 -7.41
CA THR A 204 -10.15 0.05 -7.15
C THR A 204 -10.95 0.20 -5.86
N VAL A 205 -11.92 -0.68 -5.62
CA VAL A 205 -12.72 -0.70 -4.39
C VAL A 205 -11.82 -0.96 -3.19
N VAL A 206 -10.99 -2.01 -3.25
CA VAL A 206 -10.00 -2.35 -2.22
C VAL A 206 -9.08 -1.17 -1.94
N GLY A 207 -8.52 -0.54 -2.98
CA GLY A 207 -7.62 0.60 -2.81
C GLY A 207 -8.27 1.84 -2.20
N ILE A 208 -9.58 2.07 -2.43
CA ILE A 208 -10.34 3.15 -1.79
C ILE A 208 -10.52 2.85 -0.30
N LEU A 209 -10.99 1.64 0.02
CA LEU A 209 -11.21 1.21 1.41
C LEU A 209 -9.91 1.16 2.22
N ASP A 210 -8.80 0.73 1.62
CA ASP A 210 -7.47 0.74 2.24
C ASP A 210 -6.97 2.15 2.57
N MET A 211 -7.29 3.11 1.71
CA MET A 211 -6.96 4.52 1.98
C MET A 211 -7.79 5.04 3.17
N ILE A 212 -9.09 4.75 3.22
CA ILE A 212 -9.98 5.11 4.34
C ILE A 212 -9.52 4.40 5.61
N ARG A 213 -9.16 3.12 5.53
CA ARG A 213 -8.57 2.35 6.63
C ARG A 213 -7.33 3.04 7.20
N THR A 214 -6.46 3.55 6.35
CA THR A 214 -5.23 4.25 6.78
C THR A 214 -5.54 5.52 7.56
N VAL A 215 -6.55 6.29 7.13
CA VAL A 215 -7.00 7.51 7.83
C VAL A 215 -7.64 7.16 9.17
N LEU A 216 -8.59 6.23 9.18
CA LEU A 216 -9.29 5.82 10.40
C LEU A 216 -8.37 5.18 11.43
N LYS A 217 -7.36 4.41 10.97
CA LYS A 217 -6.34 3.87 11.86
C LYS A 217 -5.59 4.98 12.58
N ARG A 218 -5.21 6.03 11.85
CA ARG A 218 -4.57 7.19 12.45
C ARG A 218 -5.48 7.92 13.45
N CYS A 219 -6.75 8.17 13.08
CA CYS A 219 -7.71 8.81 13.99
C CYS A 219 -7.89 7.99 15.28
N PHE A 220 -7.95 6.67 15.18
CA PHE A 220 -8.01 5.76 16.32
C PHE A 220 -6.71 5.82 17.15
N GLU A 221 -5.54 5.77 16.55
CA GLU A 221 -4.24 5.87 17.24
C GLU A 221 -4.06 7.22 17.95
N GLN A 222 -4.73 8.27 17.50
CA GLN A 222 -4.75 9.59 18.13
C GLN A 222 -5.87 9.77 19.16
N GLY A 223 -6.75 8.77 19.30
CA GLY A 223 -7.89 8.80 20.23
C GLY A 223 -9.04 9.69 19.77
N GLU A 224 -9.10 10.03 18.47
CA GLU A 224 -10.22 10.77 17.89
C GLU A 224 -11.50 9.91 17.79
N VAL A 225 -11.36 8.59 17.81
CA VAL A 225 -12.46 7.62 17.84
C VAL A 225 -12.20 6.53 18.87
N ALA A 226 -13.25 6.05 19.53
CA ALA A 226 -13.15 5.01 20.55
C ALA A 226 -13.02 3.60 19.97
N THR A 227 -13.52 3.39 18.75
CA THR A 227 -13.57 2.08 18.08
C THR A 227 -12.91 2.13 16.73
N TYR A 228 -12.36 1.01 16.30
CA TYR A 228 -11.73 0.85 15.00
C TYR A 228 -12.42 -0.26 14.19
N ALA A 229 -13.38 0.12 13.37
CA ALA A 229 -14.24 -0.82 12.63
C ALA A 229 -13.45 -1.77 11.71
N PHE A 230 -12.30 -1.34 11.16
CA PHE A 230 -11.43 -2.20 10.35
C PHE A 230 -10.69 -3.30 11.14
N ALA A 231 -10.82 -3.35 12.47
CA ALA A 231 -10.32 -4.49 13.23
C ALA A 231 -11.04 -5.81 12.86
N THR A 232 -12.33 -5.70 12.50
CA THR A 232 -13.20 -6.84 12.16
C THR A 232 -13.71 -6.78 10.72
N PHE A 233 -13.71 -5.61 10.08
CA PHE A 233 -14.09 -5.46 8.68
C PHE A 233 -12.93 -5.84 7.76
N SER A 234 -13.14 -6.83 6.87
CA SER A 234 -12.18 -7.23 5.85
C SER A 234 -12.44 -6.50 4.54
N VAL A 235 -11.43 -5.78 4.07
CA VAL A 235 -11.46 -5.08 2.77
C VAL A 235 -11.43 -6.04 1.58
N GLY A 236 -11.02 -7.29 1.81
CA GLY A 236 -10.71 -8.26 0.76
C GLY A 236 -9.30 -8.05 0.18
N GLU A 237 -8.94 -8.87 -0.79
CA GLU A 237 -7.63 -8.83 -1.43
C GLU A 237 -7.73 -8.33 -2.87
N GLU A 238 -6.67 -7.65 -3.30
CA GLU A 238 -6.50 -7.28 -4.70
C GLU A 238 -6.28 -8.54 -5.55
N HIS A 239 -6.91 -8.58 -6.72
CA HIS A 239 -6.78 -9.68 -7.67
C HIS A 239 -6.10 -9.20 -8.94
N TYR A 240 -5.01 -9.85 -9.31
CA TYR A 240 -4.21 -9.50 -10.48
C TYR A 240 -3.95 -10.73 -11.33
N GLY A 241 -4.08 -10.59 -12.64
CA GLY A 241 -3.67 -11.62 -13.60
C GLY A 241 -2.16 -11.76 -13.72
N THR A 242 -1.75 -12.81 -14.43
CA THR A 242 -0.35 -13.05 -14.80
C THR A 242 0.15 -11.91 -15.68
N PRO A 243 1.31 -11.30 -15.39
CA PRO A 243 1.86 -10.25 -16.22
C PRO A 243 2.27 -10.80 -17.59
N TYR A 244 1.78 -10.20 -18.66
CA TYR A 244 2.25 -10.46 -20.04
C TYR A 244 3.39 -9.50 -20.39
N TYR A 245 4.26 -9.92 -21.30
CA TYR A 245 5.38 -9.15 -21.84
C TYR A 245 5.70 -9.60 -23.27
N ILE A 246 6.55 -8.89 -24.01
CA ILE A 246 7.01 -9.28 -25.33
C ILE A 246 8.37 -9.98 -25.24
N THR A 247 8.60 -10.89 -26.18
CA THR A 247 9.89 -11.58 -26.32
C THR A 247 10.98 -10.64 -26.82
N ILE A 248 12.24 -11.11 -26.78
CA ILE A 248 13.37 -10.39 -27.37
C ILE A 248 13.17 -10.24 -28.89
N ASP A 249 12.65 -11.27 -29.54
CA ASP A 249 12.41 -11.24 -30.98
C ASP A 249 11.32 -10.26 -31.38
N GLU A 250 10.19 -10.25 -30.66
CA GLU A 250 9.13 -9.25 -30.87
C GLU A 250 9.65 -7.81 -30.64
N ARG A 251 10.49 -7.58 -29.61
CA ARG A 251 11.16 -6.28 -29.43
C ARG A 251 12.07 -5.93 -30.62
N ASN A 252 12.84 -6.90 -31.15
CA ASN A 252 13.71 -6.67 -32.26
C ASN A 252 12.94 -6.40 -33.59
N ILE A 253 11.79 -7.06 -33.78
CA ILE A 253 10.87 -6.75 -34.88
C ILE A 253 10.37 -5.29 -34.73
N ILE A 254 9.96 -4.86 -33.56
CA ILE A 254 9.58 -3.46 -33.32
C ILE A 254 10.74 -2.52 -33.71
N TYR A 255 11.94 -2.80 -33.23
CA TYR A 255 13.12 -1.95 -33.52
C TYR A 255 13.47 -1.86 -34.96
N GLY A 256 13.37 -2.97 -35.69
CA GLY A 256 13.71 -3.06 -37.15
C GLY A 256 12.62 -2.54 -38.08
N THR A 257 11.39 -2.32 -37.60
CA THR A 257 10.29 -1.85 -38.45
C THR A 257 10.33 -0.33 -38.58
N ASP A 258 10.31 0.17 -39.83
CA ASP A 258 10.14 1.61 -40.04
C ASP A 258 8.72 2.07 -39.67
N MET A 259 8.64 3.03 -38.77
CA MET A 259 7.40 3.58 -38.24
C MET A 259 7.14 5.01 -38.73
N GLY A 260 7.96 5.54 -39.64
CA GLY A 260 7.87 6.92 -40.09
C GLY A 260 7.93 7.91 -38.94
N ALA A 261 6.91 8.73 -38.80
CA ALA A 261 6.82 9.74 -37.72
C ALA A 261 6.88 9.16 -36.30
N LEU A 262 6.68 7.86 -36.12
CA LEU A 262 6.74 7.19 -34.83
C LEU A 262 8.08 6.55 -34.48
N ASN A 263 9.08 6.67 -35.36
CA ASN A 263 10.42 6.09 -35.15
C ASN A 263 11.03 6.54 -33.82
N VAL A 264 10.86 7.81 -33.43
CA VAL A 264 11.33 8.34 -32.15
C VAL A 264 10.68 7.61 -30.97
N GLN A 265 9.36 7.45 -30.98
CA GLN A 265 8.61 6.80 -29.89
C GLN A 265 8.87 5.29 -29.87
N ARG A 266 9.10 4.67 -31.02
CA ARG A 266 9.56 3.28 -31.17
C ARG A 266 10.91 3.08 -30.46
N ASP A 267 11.88 3.93 -30.75
CA ASP A 267 13.21 3.84 -30.16
C ASP A 267 13.19 4.10 -28.66
N ILE A 268 12.37 5.05 -28.20
CA ILE A 268 12.15 5.29 -26.77
C ILE A 268 11.53 4.05 -26.09
N PHE A 269 10.58 3.36 -26.75
CA PHE A 269 9.98 2.14 -26.21
C PHE A 269 10.99 1.01 -26.11
N VAL A 270 11.80 0.81 -27.16
CA VAL A 270 12.88 -0.19 -27.16
C VAL A 270 13.92 0.14 -26.10
N PHE A 271 14.34 1.39 -25.97
CA PHE A 271 15.23 1.84 -24.91
C PHE A 271 14.65 1.55 -23.53
N GLN A 272 13.38 1.83 -23.31
CA GLN A 272 12.71 1.51 -22.06
C GLN A 272 12.66 -0.01 -21.77
N CYS A 273 12.50 -0.85 -22.81
CA CYS A 273 12.63 -2.31 -22.68
C CYS A 273 14.04 -2.77 -22.31
N LEU A 274 15.06 -1.98 -22.60
CA LEU A 274 16.47 -2.30 -22.32
C LEU A 274 16.95 -1.81 -20.96
N ILE A 275 16.31 -0.78 -20.38
CA ILE A 275 16.67 -0.24 -19.07
C ILE A 275 15.64 -0.53 -17.96
N GLY A 276 14.45 -0.97 -18.30
CA GLY A 276 13.43 -1.45 -17.36
C GLY A 276 12.83 -0.41 -16.40
N CYS A 277 13.10 0.88 -16.60
CA CYS A 277 12.60 1.94 -15.70
C CYS A 277 11.08 2.19 -15.88
N ARG A 278 10.45 2.80 -14.85
CA ARG A 278 9.06 3.27 -14.98
C ARG A 278 8.99 4.49 -15.89
N VAL A 279 7.86 4.68 -16.58
CA VAL A 279 7.68 5.84 -17.48
C VAL A 279 7.92 7.18 -16.79
N GLY A 280 7.49 7.34 -15.53
CA GLY A 280 7.73 8.56 -14.78
C GLY A 280 9.20 8.80 -14.42
N ASP A 281 10.01 7.72 -14.32
CA ASP A 281 11.45 7.81 -14.16
C ASP A 281 12.13 8.04 -15.52
N LEU A 282 11.69 7.32 -16.57
CA LEU A 282 12.18 7.46 -17.95
C LEU A 282 12.14 8.93 -18.44
N MET A 283 10.98 9.58 -18.29
CA MET A 283 10.76 10.96 -18.77
C MET A 283 11.56 12.02 -18.00
N ARG A 284 12.23 11.64 -16.93
CA ARG A 284 13.11 12.52 -16.14
C ARG A 284 14.58 12.26 -16.36
N LEU A 285 14.92 11.28 -17.17
CA LEU A 285 16.31 11.01 -17.48
C LEU A 285 16.88 12.21 -18.26
N THR A 286 17.98 12.70 -17.75
CA THR A 286 18.80 13.74 -18.35
C THR A 286 20.15 13.15 -18.74
N ARG A 287 20.98 13.88 -19.45
CA ARG A 287 22.36 13.45 -19.74
C ARG A 287 23.20 13.18 -18.50
N ARG A 288 22.90 13.89 -17.38
CA ARG A 288 23.59 13.68 -16.10
C ARG A 288 23.34 12.28 -15.50
N ASN A 289 22.30 11.60 -15.98
CA ASN A 289 22.02 10.22 -15.58
C ASN A 289 22.86 9.19 -16.33
N LEU A 290 23.50 9.58 -17.45
CA LEU A 290 24.42 8.72 -18.21
C LEU A 290 25.84 8.87 -17.65
N ILE A 291 26.30 7.87 -16.91
CA ILE A 291 27.60 7.87 -16.24
C ILE A 291 28.33 6.56 -16.59
N ASN A 292 29.51 6.67 -17.21
CA ASN A 292 30.35 5.52 -17.55
C ASN A 292 29.60 4.42 -18.31
N GLY A 293 28.80 4.78 -19.32
CA GLY A 293 28.06 3.83 -20.15
C GLY A 293 26.88 3.14 -19.45
N ALA A 294 26.41 3.68 -18.33
CA ALA A 294 25.26 3.18 -17.58
C ALA A 294 24.29 4.30 -17.23
N ILE A 295 23.00 3.99 -17.14
CA ILE A 295 21.98 4.89 -16.59
C ILE A 295 21.94 4.76 -15.08
N HIS A 296 22.11 5.88 -14.38
CA HIS A 296 22.02 5.99 -12.92
C HIS A 296 20.84 6.86 -12.55
N TYR A 297 19.91 6.34 -11.74
CA TYR A 297 18.76 7.12 -11.27
C TYR A 297 18.23 6.60 -9.95
N VAL A 298 17.56 7.49 -9.19
CA VAL A 298 16.80 7.11 -7.99
C VAL A 298 15.33 7.05 -8.36
N PRO A 299 14.67 5.87 -8.30
CA PRO A 299 13.27 5.75 -8.65
C PRO A 299 12.39 6.64 -7.77
N ARG A 300 11.48 7.42 -8.38
CA ARG A 300 10.60 8.36 -7.67
C ARG A 300 9.79 7.69 -6.56
N LYS A 301 9.25 6.51 -6.81
CA LYS A 301 8.41 5.78 -5.86
C LYS A 301 9.15 5.32 -4.59
N THR A 302 10.48 5.25 -4.62
CA THR A 302 11.31 4.82 -3.50
C THR A 302 12.15 5.95 -2.90
N LYS A 303 12.01 7.18 -3.41
CA LYS A 303 12.78 8.35 -2.96
C LYS A 303 12.45 8.74 -1.51
N GLU A 304 11.21 8.51 -1.09
CA GLU A 304 10.76 8.75 0.28
C GLU A 304 11.13 7.52 1.15
N GLY A 305 12.09 7.67 2.05
CA GLY A 305 12.55 6.64 2.98
C GLY A 305 14.03 6.28 2.81
N ARG A 306 14.34 5.13 2.23
CA ARG A 306 15.72 4.74 1.89
C ARG A 306 15.88 4.76 0.36
N PRO A 307 16.39 5.85 -0.22
CA PRO A 307 16.61 5.94 -1.66
C PRO A 307 17.68 4.93 -2.09
N ILE A 308 17.37 4.11 -3.08
CA ILE A 308 18.31 3.19 -3.71
C ILE A 308 18.61 3.70 -5.10
N THR A 309 19.88 3.93 -5.40
CA THR A 309 20.31 4.26 -6.76
C THR A 309 20.28 2.99 -7.61
N VAL A 310 19.53 3.04 -8.69
CA VAL A 310 19.49 2.00 -9.73
C VAL A 310 20.57 2.33 -10.74
N ARG A 311 21.40 1.34 -11.08
CA ARG A 311 22.42 1.42 -12.12
C ARG A 311 22.13 0.36 -13.17
N VAL A 312 21.90 0.77 -14.44
CA VAL A 312 21.66 -0.12 -15.57
C VAL A 312 22.70 0.13 -16.64
N PRO A 313 23.67 -0.78 -16.84
CA PRO A 313 24.60 -0.69 -17.97
C PRO A 313 23.86 -0.70 -19.29
N LEU A 314 24.29 0.14 -20.23
CA LEU A 314 23.71 0.17 -21.57
C LEU A 314 24.37 -0.90 -22.44
N ASN A 315 23.54 -1.71 -23.11
CA ASN A 315 23.99 -2.54 -24.23
C ASN A 315 24.15 -1.69 -25.50
N ASP A 316 24.67 -2.30 -26.60
CA ASP A 316 24.95 -1.59 -27.82
C ASP A 316 23.72 -0.89 -28.39
N THR A 317 22.60 -1.57 -28.50
CA THR A 317 21.33 -0.99 -29.00
C THR A 317 20.88 0.21 -28.18
N ALA A 318 21.00 0.14 -26.85
CA ALA A 318 20.61 1.26 -25.99
C ALA A 318 21.56 2.46 -26.14
N ARG A 319 22.85 2.21 -26.32
CA ARG A 319 23.85 3.25 -26.64
C ARG A 319 23.57 3.91 -27.99
N GLU A 320 23.33 3.11 -29.02
CA GLU A 320 22.96 3.59 -30.35
C GLU A 320 21.74 4.52 -30.34
N ILE A 321 20.72 4.15 -29.58
CA ILE A 321 19.52 5.01 -29.40
C ILE A 321 19.89 6.33 -28.74
N VAL A 322 20.68 6.30 -27.66
CA VAL A 322 21.09 7.53 -26.95
C VAL A 322 21.94 8.42 -27.86
N GLU A 323 22.87 7.85 -28.63
CA GLU A 323 23.72 8.57 -29.59
C GLU A 323 22.91 9.15 -30.74
N ARG A 324 21.96 8.39 -31.30
CA ARG A 324 21.06 8.84 -32.41
C ARG A 324 20.27 10.09 -32.04
N TYR A 325 19.85 10.20 -30.78
CA TYR A 325 19.09 11.33 -30.31
C TYR A 325 19.90 12.28 -29.42
N ALA A 326 21.22 12.25 -29.52
CA ALA A 326 22.08 13.21 -28.81
C ALA A 326 21.80 14.64 -29.32
N ASP A 327 21.55 15.53 -28.34
CA ASP A 327 21.21 16.93 -28.62
C ASP A 327 21.69 17.77 -27.45
N GLU A 328 22.65 18.68 -27.69
CA GLU A 328 23.32 19.45 -26.66
C GLU A 328 22.43 20.52 -26.04
N GLU A 329 21.45 20.98 -26.74
CA GLU A 329 20.52 22.00 -26.27
C GLU A 329 19.39 21.41 -25.41
N ARG A 330 19.13 20.09 -25.55
CA ARG A 330 18.08 19.43 -24.81
C ARG A 330 18.57 18.92 -23.45
N GLU A 331 17.88 19.27 -22.35
CA GLU A 331 18.18 18.77 -21.03
C GLU A 331 17.81 17.28 -20.87
N SER A 332 16.66 16.84 -21.42
CA SER A 332 16.21 15.45 -21.35
C SER A 332 17.10 14.53 -22.20
N LEU A 333 17.31 13.29 -21.73
CA LEU A 333 18.16 12.30 -22.40
C LEU A 333 17.66 11.96 -23.81
N LEU A 334 16.35 11.80 -23.98
CA LEU A 334 15.69 11.49 -25.24
C LEU A 334 14.53 12.48 -25.47
N PRO A 335 14.03 12.62 -26.73
CA PRO A 335 12.95 13.56 -27.06
C PRO A 335 11.58 13.03 -26.59
N PHE A 336 11.35 13.09 -25.26
CA PHE A 336 10.13 12.58 -24.63
C PHE A 336 8.92 13.44 -24.98
N ILE A 337 7.76 12.75 -25.05
CA ILE A 337 6.43 13.37 -25.13
C ILE A 337 5.64 13.03 -23.87
N SER A 338 4.44 13.59 -23.68
CA SER A 338 3.62 13.26 -22.50
C SER A 338 3.32 11.76 -22.43
N SER A 339 3.22 11.20 -21.21
CA SER A 339 2.97 9.77 -21.01
C SER A 339 1.68 9.28 -21.67
N GLN A 340 0.66 10.14 -21.78
CA GLN A 340 -0.59 9.83 -22.46
C GLN A 340 -0.37 9.64 -23.96
N LYS A 341 0.28 10.62 -24.61
CA LYS A 341 0.62 10.54 -26.06
C LYS A 341 1.55 9.35 -26.34
N TYR A 342 2.51 9.11 -25.45
CA TYR A 342 3.42 7.98 -25.55
C TYR A 342 2.70 6.62 -25.50
N ASN A 343 1.75 6.42 -24.59
CA ASN A 343 0.95 5.20 -24.55
C ASN A 343 0.06 5.00 -25.79
N VAL A 344 -0.45 6.08 -26.38
CA VAL A 344 -1.16 6.01 -27.67
C VAL A 344 -0.21 5.60 -28.79
N ALA A 345 1.00 6.19 -28.84
CA ALA A 345 2.02 5.84 -29.83
C ALA A 345 2.43 4.36 -29.73
N ILE A 346 2.64 3.83 -28.51
CA ILE A 346 2.99 2.42 -28.30
C ILE A 346 1.97 1.48 -28.93
N LYS A 347 0.68 1.71 -28.77
CA LYS A 347 -0.37 0.87 -29.37
C LYS A 347 -0.25 0.85 -30.89
N ARG A 348 -0.04 2.01 -31.51
CA ARG A 348 0.16 2.12 -32.96
C ARG A 348 1.45 1.43 -33.42
N ILE A 349 2.54 1.55 -32.67
CA ILE A 349 3.82 0.88 -32.94
C ILE A 349 3.63 -0.64 -32.98
N PHE A 350 2.90 -1.21 -32.03
CA PHE A 350 2.60 -2.64 -32.01
C PHE A 350 1.77 -3.09 -33.21
N THR A 351 0.78 -2.29 -33.60
CA THR A 351 -0.04 -2.57 -34.78
C THR A 351 0.80 -2.53 -36.06
N LEU A 352 1.65 -1.52 -36.23
CA LEU A 352 2.53 -1.38 -37.40
C LEU A 352 3.60 -2.48 -37.47
N ALA A 353 4.09 -2.94 -36.33
CA ALA A 353 5.02 -4.07 -36.24
C ALA A 353 4.36 -5.44 -36.44
N GLY A 354 3.02 -5.50 -36.58
CA GLY A 354 2.29 -6.76 -36.73
C GLY A 354 2.21 -7.60 -35.45
N ILE A 355 2.52 -7.02 -34.27
CA ILE A 355 2.48 -7.72 -32.99
C ILE A 355 1.08 -7.58 -32.40
N THR A 356 0.20 -8.52 -32.79
CA THR A 356 -1.23 -8.50 -32.48
C THR A 356 -1.74 -9.75 -31.78
N ARG A 357 -0.82 -10.62 -31.30
CA ARG A 357 -1.20 -11.87 -30.64
C ARG A 357 -2.12 -11.64 -29.45
N GLN A 358 -2.96 -12.62 -29.17
CA GLN A 358 -3.83 -12.61 -28.00
C GLN A 358 -3.02 -12.84 -26.72
N VAL A 359 -3.41 -12.14 -25.67
CA VAL A 359 -2.88 -12.32 -24.32
C VAL A 359 -4.04 -12.41 -23.34
N THR A 360 -3.91 -13.29 -22.36
CA THR A 360 -4.89 -13.42 -21.30
C THR A 360 -4.68 -12.30 -20.26
N ILE A 361 -5.71 -11.58 -19.94
CA ILE A 361 -5.71 -10.56 -18.88
C ILE A 361 -6.91 -10.78 -17.94
N ILE A 362 -6.79 -10.29 -16.73
CA ILE A 362 -7.95 -10.10 -15.87
C ILE A 362 -8.54 -8.74 -16.20
N ASN A 363 -9.81 -8.71 -16.64
CA ASN A 363 -10.53 -7.46 -16.86
C ASN A 363 -10.59 -6.69 -15.54
N PRO A 364 -10.06 -5.45 -15.47
CA PRO A 364 -9.98 -4.72 -14.21
C PRO A 364 -11.33 -4.32 -13.64
N THR A 365 -12.40 -4.37 -14.44
CA THR A 365 -13.75 -4.00 -14.03
C THR A 365 -14.61 -5.19 -13.65
N THR A 366 -14.57 -6.28 -14.45
CA THR A 366 -15.39 -7.48 -14.18
C THR A 366 -14.69 -8.48 -13.28
N GLY A 367 -13.35 -8.50 -13.29
CA GLY A 367 -12.54 -9.49 -12.57
C GLY A 367 -12.43 -10.83 -13.31
N GLU A 368 -12.98 -10.93 -14.51
CA GLU A 368 -12.98 -12.14 -15.35
C GLU A 368 -11.75 -12.19 -16.26
N GLU A 369 -11.35 -13.38 -16.63
CA GLU A 369 -10.32 -13.56 -17.66
C GLU A 369 -10.89 -13.23 -19.04
N GLU A 370 -10.12 -12.46 -19.79
CA GLU A 370 -10.42 -12.15 -21.19
C GLU A 370 -9.19 -12.23 -22.07
N GLN A 371 -9.41 -12.58 -23.33
CA GLN A 371 -8.36 -12.54 -24.37
C GLN A 371 -8.40 -11.18 -25.06
N ARG A 372 -7.27 -10.50 -25.10
CA ARG A 372 -7.14 -9.20 -25.77
C ARG A 372 -5.92 -9.16 -26.68
N PRO A 373 -6.04 -8.56 -27.88
CA PRO A 373 -4.86 -8.31 -28.71
C PRO A 373 -3.86 -7.41 -27.98
N ILE A 374 -2.59 -7.82 -27.94
CA ILE A 374 -1.56 -7.11 -27.17
C ILE A 374 -1.38 -5.65 -27.63
N ASN A 375 -1.56 -5.35 -28.90
CA ASN A 375 -1.47 -3.98 -29.44
C ASN A 375 -2.55 -3.04 -28.90
N GLU A 376 -3.72 -3.55 -28.53
CA GLU A 376 -4.81 -2.72 -27.95
C GLU A 376 -4.54 -2.31 -26.50
N ILE A 377 -3.76 -3.12 -25.78
CA ILE A 377 -3.51 -2.95 -24.35
C ILE A 377 -2.05 -2.61 -24.04
N ALA A 378 -1.19 -2.55 -25.05
CA ALA A 378 0.22 -2.17 -24.91
C ALA A 378 0.35 -0.78 -24.28
N SER A 379 1.32 -0.63 -23.40
CA SER A 379 1.61 0.61 -22.70
C SER A 379 3.08 0.67 -22.28
N SER A 380 3.52 1.82 -21.82
CA SER A 380 4.88 2.02 -21.28
C SER A 380 5.23 1.05 -20.14
N HIS A 381 4.22 0.55 -19.39
CA HIS A 381 4.47 -0.45 -18.35
C HIS A 381 4.85 -1.81 -18.94
N LEU A 382 4.42 -2.11 -20.18
CA LEU A 382 4.79 -3.32 -20.90
C LEU A 382 6.30 -3.37 -21.16
N ALA A 383 6.94 -2.23 -21.50
CA ALA A 383 8.40 -2.18 -21.67
C ALA A 383 9.14 -2.64 -20.41
N ARG A 384 8.72 -2.19 -19.24
CA ARG A 384 9.30 -2.63 -17.97
C ARG A 384 9.03 -4.11 -17.69
N ARG A 385 7.83 -4.61 -18.00
CA ARG A 385 7.52 -6.04 -17.90
C ARG A 385 8.39 -6.86 -18.83
N THR A 386 8.65 -6.37 -20.04
CA THR A 386 9.54 -6.99 -21.02
C THR A 386 10.97 -7.11 -20.51
N PHE A 387 11.52 -6.05 -19.91
CA PHE A 387 12.83 -6.09 -19.29
C PHE A 387 12.92 -7.18 -18.22
N ILE A 388 11.97 -7.18 -17.30
CA ILE A 388 11.98 -8.12 -16.17
C ILE A 388 11.72 -9.56 -16.64
N GLY A 389 10.68 -9.78 -17.47
CA GLY A 389 10.31 -11.12 -17.93
C GLY A 389 11.41 -11.81 -18.71
N ASN A 390 12.08 -11.09 -19.66
CA ASN A 390 13.17 -11.66 -20.43
C ASN A 390 14.45 -11.90 -19.58
N LEU A 391 14.71 -11.05 -18.57
CA LEU A 391 15.81 -11.31 -17.64
C LEU A 391 15.51 -12.51 -16.74
N TYR A 392 14.27 -12.66 -16.31
CA TYR A 392 13.87 -13.77 -15.45
C TYR A 392 14.10 -15.14 -16.11
N LYS A 393 13.95 -15.24 -17.43
CA LYS A 393 14.27 -16.45 -18.21
C LYS A 393 15.76 -16.80 -18.19
N LYS A 394 16.65 -15.80 -18.01
CA LYS A 394 18.11 -15.99 -18.13
C LYS A 394 18.83 -15.98 -16.78
N VAL A 395 18.27 -15.31 -15.77
CA VAL A 395 18.92 -15.08 -14.47
C VAL A 395 18.08 -15.69 -13.38
N LYS A 396 18.62 -16.70 -12.69
CA LYS A 396 17.93 -17.43 -11.62
C LYS A 396 17.83 -16.65 -10.31
N ASP A 397 18.65 -15.58 -10.13
CA ASP A 397 18.62 -14.76 -8.92
C ASP A 397 17.69 -13.54 -9.11
N PRO A 398 16.52 -13.55 -8.45
CA PRO A 398 15.56 -12.45 -8.51
C PRO A 398 16.11 -11.15 -7.91
N ASN A 399 17.09 -11.20 -7.00
CA ASN A 399 17.63 -10.01 -6.35
C ASN A 399 18.46 -9.17 -7.33
N LEU A 400 19.20 -9.82 -8.23
CA LEU A 400 19.95 -9.14 -9.30
C LEU A 400 19.01 -8.38 -10.25
N ILE A 401 17.89 -9.00 -10.64
CA ILE A 401 16.89 -8.35 -11.49
C ILE A 401 16.19 -7.23 -10.71
N GLY A 402 15.93 -7.44 -9.41
CA GLY A 402 15.40 -6.44 -8.51
C GLY A 402 16.28 -5.20 -8.43
N ALA A 403 17.60 -5.38 -8.30
CA ALA A 403 18.59 -4.30 -8.26
C ALA A 403 18.59 -3.47 -9.56
N LEU A 404 18.52 -4.12 -10.73
CA LEU A 404 18.45 -3.44 -12.04
C LEU A 404 17.14 -2.74 -12.29
N SER A 405 16.04 -3.25 -11.75
CA SER A 405 14.71 -2.71 -11.98
C SER A 405 14.19 -1.80 -10.85
N GLY A 406 14.93 -1.67 -9.74
CA GLY A 406 14.54 -0.88 -8.58
C GLY A 406 13.31 -1.45 -7.85
N HIS A 407 13.16 -2.78 -7.79
CA HIS A 407 12.22 -3.45 -6.91
C HIS A 407 12.87 -3.71 -5.56
N LYS A 408 12.09 -3.54 -4.50
CA LYS A 408 12.52 -3.94 -3.15
C LYS A 408 12.43 -5.47 -3.03
N GLU A 409 13.33 -6.04 -2.26
CA GLU A 409 13.27 -7.44 -1.85
C GLU A 409 11.92 -7.76 -1.22
N GLY A 410 11.35 -8.93 -1.52
CA GLY A 410 10.03 -9.35 -1.04
C GLY A 410 8.84 -8.61 -1.66
N SER A 411 9.04 -7.80 -2.71
CA SER A 411 7.95 -7.09 -3.40
C SER A 411 6.93 -8.07 -4.01
N ARG A 412 5.66 -7.99 -3.57
CA ARG A 412 4.54 -8.76 -4.15
C ARG A 412 4.40 -8.51 -5.66
N ALA A 413 4.66 -7.29 -6.12
CA ALA A 413 4.62 -6.95 -7.55
C ALA A 413 5.70 -7.69 -8.35
N PHE A 414 6.86 -7.95 -7.73
CA PHE A 414 7.95 -8.68 -8.35
C PHE A 414 7.71 -10.19 -8.29
N ALA A 415 7.11 -10.70 -7.21
CA ALA A 415 6.80 -12.12 -7.07
C ALA A 415 5.93 -12.67 -8.21
N ARG A 416 5.04 -11.84 -8.80
CA ARG A 416 4.19 -12.22 -9.94
C ARG A 416 4.96 -12.60 -11.20
N TYR A 417 6.22 -12.18 -11.34
CA TYR A 417 7.06 -12.59 -12.47
C TYR A 417 7.60 -14.02 -12.30
N ARG A 418 7.53 -14.61 -11.11
CA ARG A 418 7.91 -16.01 -10.87
C ARG A 418 6.92 -17.01 -11.48
N ASP A 419 5.67 -16.58 -11.67
CA ASP A 419 4.59 -17.44 -12.14
C ASP A 419 4.42 -17.45 -13.67
N ILE A 420 5.26 -16.69 -14.39
CA ILE A 420 5.06 -16.43 -15.82
C ILE A 420 5.54 -17.57 -16.72
N ASP A 421 6.44 -18.43 -16.26
CA ASP A 421 7.21 -19.27 -17.19
C ASP A 421 6.99 -20.75 -16.99
N ASP A 422 6.08 -21.33 -17.80
CA ASP A 422 5.92 -22.78 -17.92
C ASP A 422 7.18 -23.45 -18.52
N ASP A 423 7.97 -22.73 -19.30
CA ASP A 423 9.23 -23.23 -19.85
C ASP A 423 10.25 -23.43 -18.73
N ILE A 424 10.36 -22.47 -17.78
CA ILE A 424 11.21 -22.65 -16.59
C ILE A 424 10.72 -23.77 -15.70
N ARG A 425 9.40 -23.90 -15.51
CA ARG A 425 8.82 -25.02 -14.74
C ARG A 425 9.16 -26.34 -15.39
N LYS A 426 9.06 -26.42 -16.71
CA LYS A 426 9.42 -27.62 -17.48
C LYS A 426 10.91 -27.94 -17.37
N GLU A 427 11.78 -26.93 -17.56
CA GLU A 427 13.23 -27.07 -17.37
C GLU A 427 13.58 -27.58 -15.98
N LEU A 428 12.94 -27.03 -14.91
CA LEU A 428 13.15 -27.48 -13.53
C LEU A 428 12.72 -28.93 -13.31
N VAL A 429 11.60 -29.34 -13.91
CA VAL A 429 11.14 -30.74 -13.83
C VAL A 429 12.06 -31.66 -14.64
N ASP A 430 12.55 -31.20 -15.80
CA ASP A 430 13.49 -31.96 -16.63
C ASP A 430 14.87 -32.16 -15.97
N MET A 431 15.25 -31.29 -15.02
CA MET A 431 16.45 -31.47 -14.17
C MET A 431 16.34 -32.63 -13.17
N LEU A 432 15.13 -33.18 -12.96
CA LEU A 432 14.91 -34.31 -12.06
C LEU A 432 15.09 -35.67 -12.77
N LYS A 433 15.37 -35.67 -14.08
CA LYS A 433 15.71 -36.87 -14.86
C LYS A 433 17.19 -37.17 -14.69
#